data_97a505633f5c6068799f136872a57ae6
#
_entry.id   97a505633f5c6068799f136872a57ae6
#
_cell.length_a   1.000
_cell.length_b   1.000
_cell.length_c   1.000
_cell.angle_alpha   90.00
_cell.angle_beta   90.00
_cell.angle_gamma   90.00
#
_symmetry.space_group_name_H-M   'P 1'
#
loop_
_entity.id
_entity.type
_entity.pdbx_description
1 polymer ?
#
loop_
_entity_poly.entity_id
_entity_poly.type
_entity_poly.pdbx_seq_one_letter_code
_entity_poly.pdbx_strand_id
1 'polypeptide(L)'
;PPRNHDYNIKERIMNTSIYKLLSQSLGFAEKQIEKTIELLDSGATIPFISRYRKEATGSLDEVQIGNIKEAYNKLCETEKRKKFIISTIEEQGKLSEELKQRIDSCWDITELEDIYLPYKPRRRTRAEIAREHGLEPLAKIIMAQKSEKIKTSAARFVTPEIPDEQTAVEGACDIIAEWVSENERARNTIRRCFEHSAVVHAKVIKGKEIEGDKYRD
;
A
#
# COMPACT_ATOMS: atom_id res chain seq x y z
N PRO A 1 11.90 -21.76 -21.84
CA PRO A 1 10.69 -20.96 -21.90
C PRO A 1 9.51 -21.80 -21.40
N PRO A 2 8.76 -21.36 -20.38
CA PRO A 2 7.60 -22.09 -19.90
C PRO A 2 6.56 -22.20 -21.03
N ARG A 3 5.96 -23.38 -21.18
CA ARG A 3 5.01 -23.68 -22.24
C ARG A 3 3.75 -22.82 -22.06
N ASN A 4 3.18 -22.31 -23.15
CA ASN A 4 1.94 -21.53 -23.21
C ASN A 4 0.76 -22.12 -22.38
N HIS A 5 0.80 -23.40 -22.08
CA HIS A 5 -0.23 -24.10 -21.33
C HIS A 5 -0.23 -23.75 -19.84
N ASP A 6 0.95 -23.59 -19.21
CA ASP A 6 1.06 -23.24 -17.77
C ASP A 6 0.68 -21.79 -17.50
N TYR A 7 0.92 -20.88 -18.44
CA TYR A 7 0.44 -19.50 -18.38
C TYR A 7 -1.09 -19.43 -18.37
N ASN A 8 -1.73 -20.19 -19.26
CA ASN A 8 -3.18 -20.21 -19.42
C ASN A 8 -3.90 -20.77 -18.17
N ILE A 9 -3.30 -21.76 -17.49
CA ILE A 9 -3.86 -22.34 -16.25
C ILE A 9 -3.74 -21.35 -15.08
N LYS A 10 -2.60 -20.69 -14.90
CA LYS A 10 -2.40 -19.69 -13.82
C LYS A 10 -3.33 -18.49 -13.99
N GLU A 11 -3.48 -18.01 -15.21
CA GLU A 11 -4.37 -16.90 -15.53
C GLU A 11 -5.84 -17.26 -15.29
N ARG A 12 -6.24 -18.48 -15.63
CA ARG A 12 -7.60 -18.99 -15.40
C ARG A 12 -7.90 -19.19 -13.90
N ILE A 13 -6.95 -19.67 -13.11
CA ILE A 13 -7.09 -19.82 -11.64
C ILE A 13 -7.20 -18.45 -11.00
N MET A 14 -6.38 -17.48 -11.42
CA MET A 14 -6.40 -16.11 -10.95
C MET A 14 -7.75 -15.44 -11.23
N ASN A 15 -8.26 -15.55 -12.46
CA ASN A 15 -9.55 -15.00 -12.83
C ASN A 15 -10.69 -15.61 -12.00
N THR A 16 -10.67 -16.92 -11.74
CA THR A 16 -11.67 -17.58 -10.89
C THR A 16 -11.66 -17.02 -9.46
N SER A 17 -10.49 -16.75 -8.88
CA SER A 17 -10.37 -16.13 -7.55
C SER A 17 -10.90 -14.70 -7.53
N ILE A 18 -10.61 -13.91 -8.57
CA ILE A 18 -11.11 -12.54 -8.73
C ILE A 18 -12.63 -12.52 -8.89
N TYR A 19 -13.21 -13.41 -9.70
CA TYR A 19 -14.65 -13.48 -9.90
C TYR A 19 -15.40 -13.83 -8.62
N LYS A 20 -14.84 -14.73 -7.79
CA LYS A 20 -15.38 -15.05 -6.48
C LYS A 20 -15.36 -13.85 -5.52
N LEU A 21 -14.27 -13.09 -5.49
CA LEU A 21 -14.17 -11.87 -4.67
C LEU A 21 -15.18 -10.81 -5.13
N LEU A 22 -15.32 -10.62 -6.44
CA LEU A 22 -16.29 -9.69 -7.02
C LEU A 22 -17.73 -10.12 -6.70
N SER A 23 -18.03 -11.43 -6.78
CA SER A 23 -19.32 -11.98 -6.41
C SER A 23 -19.68 -11.67 -4.95
N GLN A 24 -18.73 -11.87 -4.04
CA GLN A 24 -18.92 -11.58 -2.62
C GLN A 24 -19.09 -10.09 -2.33
N SER A 25 -18.36 -9.21 -3.02
CA SER A 25 -18.39 -7.77 -2.76
C SER A 25 -19.55 -7.05 -3.44
N LEU A 26 -19.96 -7.47 -4.62
CA LEU A 26 -21.00 -6.80 -5.42
C LEU A 26 -22.36 -7.50 -5.38
N GLY A 27 -22.43 -8.73 -4.85
CA GLY A 27 -23.67 -9.49 -4.73
C GLY A 27 -24.19 -10.08 -6.04
N PHE A 28 -23.38 -10.16 -7.10
CA PHE A 28 -23.73 -10.78 -8.38
C PHE A 28 -23.21 -12.22 -8.45
N ALA A 29 -23.88 -13.07 -9.21
CA ALA A 29 -23.39 -14.43 -9.44
C ALA A 29 -22.06 -14.42 -10.21
N GLU A 30 -21.13 -15.32 -9.86
CA GLU A 30 -19.82 -15.42 -10.52
C GLU A 30 -19.94 -15.53 -12.06
N LYS A 31 -20.93 -16.31 -12.53
CA LYS A 31 -21.21 -16.48 -13.95
C LYS A 31 -21.64 -15.19 -14.66
N GLN A 32 -22.42 -14.32 -13.97
CA GLN A 32 -22.80 -13.02 -14.51
C GLN A 32 -21.58 -12.11 -14.65
N ILE A 33 -20.70 -12.10 -13.63
CA ILE A 33 -19.45 -11.34 -13.62
C ILE A 33 -18.53 -11.83 -14.75
N GLU A 34 -18.30 -13.14 -14.85
CA GLU A 34 -17.48 -13.75 -15.89
C GLU A 34 -17.95 -13.33 -17.28
N LYS A 35 -19.25 -13.49 -17.58
CA LYS A 35 -19.82 -13.12 -18.89
C LYS A 35 -19.76 -11.62 -19.17
N THR A 36 -19.93 -10.80 -18.16
CA THR A 36 -19.79 -9.34 -18.28
C THR A 36 -18.36 -8.95 -18.63
N ILE A 37 -17.38 -9.54 -17.97
CA ILE A 37 -15.96 -9.28 -18.21
C ILE A 37 -15.54 -9.80 -19.58
N GLU A 38 -15.95 -11.01 -19.99
CA GLU A 38 -15.70 -11.54 -21.33
C GLU A 38 -16.21 -10.59 -22.43
N LEU A 39 -17.40 -10.02 -22.25
CA LEU A 39 -17.97 -9.06 -23.21
C LEU A 39 -17.17 -7.75 -23.24
N LEU A 40 -16.76 -7.23 -22.08
CA LEU A 40 -15.93 -6.02 -21.97
C LEU A 40 -14.55 -6.22 -22.62
N ASP A 41 -13.91 -7.37 -22.37
CA ASP A 41 -12.61 -7.72 -22.94
C ASP A 41 -12.67 -7.94 -24.46
N SER A 42 -13.82 -8.38 -24.98
CA SER A 42 -14.06 -8.44 -26.44
C SER A 42 -14.27 -7.06 -27.09
N GLY A 43 -14.20 -5.96 -26.31
CA GLY A 43 -14.36 -4.60 -26.80
C GLY A 43 -15.79 -4.07 -26.79
N ALA A 44 -16.76 -4.80 -26.22
CA ALA A 44 -18.12 -4.32 -26.11
C ALA A 44 -18.22 -3.15 -25.12
N THR A 45 -18.99 -2.12 -25.47
CA THR A 45 -19.22 -0.97 -24.58
C THR A 45 -20.29 -1.26 -23.54
N ILE A 46 -20.23 -0.57 -22.38
CA ILE A 46 -21.21 -0.72 -21.29
C ILE A 46 -22.64 -0.52 -21.80
N PRO A 47 -22.97 0.56 -22.56
CA PRO A 47 -24.32 0.74 -23.10
C PRO A 47 -24.74 -0.37 -24.09
N PHE A 48 -23.82 -0.94 -24.83
CA PHE A 48 -24.12 -2.06 -25.74
C PHE A 48 -24.48 -3.31 -24.94
N ILE A 49 -23.72 -3.64 -23.91
CA ILE A 49 -23.95 -4.83 -23.08
C ILE A 49 -25.29 -4.71 -22.37
N SER A 50 -25.58 -3.57 -21.73
CA SER A 50 -26.83 -3.36 -20.98
C SER A 50 -28.09 -3.42 -21.84
N ARG A 51 -28.00 -3.04 -23.13
CA ARG A 51 -29.16 -3.02 -24.03
C ARG A 51 -29.30 -4.31 -24.83
N TYR A 52 -28.20 -4.89 -25.29
CA TYR A 52 -28.22 -5.96 -26.30
C TYR A 52 -27.67 -7.30 -25.84
N ARG A 53 -27.19 -7.41 -24.56
CA ARG A 53 -26.63 -8.63 -24.01
C ARG A 53 -27.24 -8.99 -22.64
N LYS A 54 -28.47 -8.62 -22.41
CA LYS A 54 -29.19 -8.87 -21.14
C LYS A 54 -29.27 -10.35 -20.80
N GLU A 55 -29.45 -11.19 -21.78
CA GLU A 55 -29.51 -12.65 -21.62
C GLU A 55 -28.19 -13.25 -21.13
N ALA A 56 -27.06 -12.66 -21.52
CA ALA A 56 -25.72 -13.14 -21.12
C ALA A 56 -25.33 -12.66 -19.72
N THR A 57 -25.75 -11.43 -19.36
CA THR A 57 -25.39 -10.78 -18.08
C THR A 57 -26.45 -10.94 -16.99
N GLY A 58 -27.60 -11.57 -17.29
CA GLY A 58 -28.70 -11.67 -16.34
C GLY A 58 -29.38 -10.32 -16.07
N SER A 59 -29.53 -9.51 -17.11
CA SER A 59 -30.21 -8.20 -17.09
C SER A 59 -29.53 -7.11 -16.25
N LEU A 60 -28.19 -7.15 -16.13
CA LEU A 60 -27.44 -6.08 -15.48
C LEU A 60 -27.64 -4.75 -16.21
N ASP A 61 -27.79 -3.68 -15.45
CA ASP A 61 -27.89 -2.31 -15.97
C ASP A 61 -26.50 -1.67 -16.20
N GLU A 62 -26.48 -0.45 -16.76
CA GLU A 62 -25.23 0.26 -17.07
C GLU A 62 -24.38 0.56 -15.83
N VAL A 63 -25.02 0.86 -14.70
CA VAL A 63 -24.34 1.17 -13.42
C VAL A 63 -23.70 -0.10 -12.85
N GLN A 64 -24.46 -1.20 -12.85
CA GLN A 64 -23.98 -2.50 -12.37
C GLN A 64 -22.79 -3.01 -13.19
N ILE A 65 -22.86 -2.91 -14.52
CA ILE A 65 -21.77 -3.27 -15.41
C ILE A 65 -20.54 -2.36 -15.19
N GLY A 66 -20.78 -1.06 -14.98
CA GLY A 66 -19.74 -0.09 -14.63
C GLY A 66 -19.02 -0.46 -13.35
N ASN A 67 -19.78 -0.78 -12.29
CA ASN A 67 -19.22 -1.19 -11.01
C ASN A 67 -18.42 -2.49 -11.10
N ILE A 68 -18.88 -3.48 -11.87
CA ILE A 68 -18.14 -4.71 -12.12
C ILE A 68 -16.82 -4.42 -12.81
N LYS A 69 -16.82 -3.58 -13.86
CA LYS A 69 -15.63 -3.19 -14.61
C LYS A 69 -14.60 -2.49 -13.70
N GLU A 70 -15.03 -1.52 -12.92
CA GLU A 70 -14.16 -0.76 -12.03
C GLU A 70 -13.54 -1.67 -10.97
N ALA A 71 -14.36 -2.47 -10.29
CA ALA A 71 -13.90 -3.40 -9.26
C ALA A 71 -12.95 -4.47 -9.83
N TYR A 72 -13.23 -5.00 -11.02
CA TYR A 72 -12.35 -5.94 -11.72
C TYR A 72 -11.00 -5.32 -12.03
N ASN A 73 -10.97 -4.12 -12.60
CA ASN A 73 -9.74 -3.42 -12.93
C ASN A 73 -8.89 -3.18 -11.67
N LYS A 74 -9.52 -2.76 -10.58
CA LYS A 74 -8.84 -2.57 -9.28
C LYS A 74 -8.19 -3.85 -8.75
N LEU A 75 -8.89 -4.99 -8.83
CA LEU A 75 -8.32 -6.28 -8.39
C LEU A 75 -7.20 -6.74 -9.32
N CYS A 76 -7.32 -6.54 -10.63
CA CYS A 76 -6.24 -6.84 -11.58
C CYS A 76 -4.99 -5.98 -11.34
N GLU A 77 -5.15 -4.70 -11.02
CA GLU A 77 -4.04 -3.81 -10.65
C GLU A 77 -3.39 -4.27 -9.35
N THR A 78 -4.19 -4.65 -8.34
CA THR A 78 -3.68 -5.21 -7.08
C THR A 78 -2.87 -6.48 -7.33
N GLU A 79 -3.35 -7.37 -8.19
CA GLU A 79 -2.63 -8.60 -8.53
C GLU A 79 -1.30 -8.33 -9.27
N LYS A 80 -1.29 -7.39 -10.20
CA LYS A 80 -0.04 -6.93 -10.84
C LYS A 80 0.93 -6.37 -9.80
N ARG A 81 0.41 -5.62 -8.83
CA ARG A 81 1.20 -5.04 -7.75
C ARG A 81 1.79 -6.10 -6.84
N LYS A 82 1.02 -7.14 -6.46
CA LYS A 82 1.52 -8.29 -5.70
C LYS A 82 2.71 -8.96 -6.38
N LYS A 83 2.58 -9.27 -7.67
CA LYS A 83 3.65 -9.89 -8.46
C LYS A 83 4.92 -9.05 -8.45
N PHE A 84 4.79 -7.74 -8.63
CA PHE A 84 5.92 -6.81 -8.57
C PHE A 84 6.58 -6.82 -7.19
N ILE A 85 5.80 -6.77 -6.11
CA ILE A 85 6.30 -6.77 -4.73
C ILE A 85 7.03 -8.07 -4.43
N ILE A 86 6.44 -9.21 -4.78
CA ILE A 86 7.05 -10.53 -4.58
C ILE A 86 8.40 -10.61 -5.30
N SER A 87 8.46 -10.25 -6.58
CA SER A 87 9.72 -10.30 -7.33
C SER A 87 10.79 -9.36 -6.73
N THR A 88 10.40 -8.16 -6.30
CA THR A 88 11.34 -7.19 -5.70
C THR A 88 11.90 -7.69 -4.36
N ILE A 89 11.08 -8.34 -3.53
CA ILE A 89 11.52 -8.89 -2.24
C ILE A 89 12.36 -10.16 -2.45
N GLU A 90 12.01 -10.98 -3.44
CA GLU A 90 12.75 -12.19 -3.83
C GLU A 90 14.15 -11.84 -4.34
N GLU A 91 14.29 -10.81 -5.20
CA GLU A 91 15.58 -10.30 -5.68
C GLU A 91 16.48 -9.82 -4.53
N GLN A 92 15.90 -9.34 -3.42
CA GLN A 92 16.63 -8.97 -2.21
C GLN A 92 16.98 -10.18 -1.31
N GLY A 93 16.55 -11.38 -1.64
CA GLY A 93 16.74 -12.58 -0.81
C GLY A 93 15.99 -12.55 0.53
N LYS A 94 14.93 -11.73 0.64
CA LYS A 94 14.19 -11.51 1.89
C LYS A 94 12.77 -12.11 1.89
N LEU A 95 12.38 -12.80 0.81
CA LEU A 95 11.06 -13.40 0.69
C LEU A 95 10.99 -14.72 1.48
N SER A 96 10.28 -14.70 2.62
CA SER A 96 9.92 -15.93 3.33
C SER A 96 8.60 -16.49 2.80
N GLU A 97 8.34 -17.78 3.02
CA GLU A 97 7.08 -18.42 2.61
C GLU A 97 5.86 -17.79 3.31
N GLU A 98 6.01 -17.44 4.60
CA GLU A 98 4.96 -16.76 5.37
C GLU A 98 4.64 -15.37 4.80
N LEU A 99 5.68 -14.60 4.43
CA LEU A 99 5.52 -13.29 3.81
C LEU A 99 4.83 -13.40 2.44
N LYS A 100 5.22 -14.38 1.65
CA LYS A 100 4.60 -14.65 0.35
C LYS A 100 3.12 -14.98 0.49
N GLN A 101 2.76 -15.90 1.40
CA GLN A 101 1.36 -16.25 1.66
C GLN A 101 0.55 -15.04 2.13
N ARG A 102 1.15 -14.19 2.96
CA ARG A 102 0.52 -12.95 3.42
C ARG A 102 0.25 -11.98 2.27
N ILE A 103 1.22 -11.80 1.36
CA ILE A 103 1.04 -10.95 0.16
C ILE A 103 -0.02 -11.55 -0.76
N ASP A 104 0.04 -12.85 -1.01
CA ASP A 104 -0.90 -13.54 -1.90
C ASP A 104 -2.35 -13.45 -1.40
N SER A 105 -2.57 -13.49 -0.08
CA SER A 105 -3.91 -13.38 0.52
C SER A 105 -4.42 -11.94 0.66
N CYS A 106 -3.55 -10.93 0.57
CA CYS A 106 -3.93 -9.52 0.73
C CYS A 106 -4.55 -8.95 -0.55
N TRP A 107 -5.76 -8.39 -0.46
CA TRP A 107 -6.46 -7.72 -1.57
C TRP A 107 -6.71 -6.23 -1.31
N ASP A 108 -6.33 -5.73 -0.15
CA ASP A 108 -6.31 -4.30 0.14
C ASP A 108 -4.97 -3.70 -0.28
N ILE A 109 -5.02 -2.74 -1.20
CA ILE A 109 -3.80 -2.10 -1.75
C ILE A 109 -3.04 -1.33 -0.66
N THR A 110 -3.74 -0.78 0.32
CA THR A 110 -3.13 0.00 1.40
C THR A 110 -2.35 -0.91 2.35
N GLU A 111 -2.96 -2.05 2.72
CA GLU A 111 -2.28 -3.08 3.52
C GLU A 111 -1.10 -3.68 2.75
N LEU A 112 -1.26 -3.93 1.46
CA LEU A 112 -0.20 -4.45 0.59
C LEU A 112 1.01 -3.49 0.53
N GLU A 113 0.77 -2.19 0.42
CA GLU A 113 1.84 -1.18 0.44
C GLU A 113 2.50 -1.09 1.84
N ASP A 114 1.75 -1.27 2.92
CA ASP A 114 2.30 -1.30 4.27
C ASP A 114 3.21 -2.53 4.49
N ILE A 115 2.84 -3.69 3.95
CA ILE A 115 3.69 -4.90 3.94
C ILE A 115 4.98 -4.67 3.14
N TYR A 116 4.87 -4.00 1.99
CA TYR A 116 6.01 -3.75 1.10
C TYR A 116 6.97 -2.67 1.61
N LEU A 117 6.49 -1.73 2.42
CA LEU A 117 7.22 -0.53 2.82
C LEU A 117 8.64 -0.79 3.36
N PRO A 118 8.89 -1.81 4.22
CA PRO A 118 10.24 -2.12 4.71
C PRO A 118 11.21 -2.62 3.64
N TYR A 119 10.69 -3.13 2.52
CA TYR A 119 11.46 -3.72 1.41
C TYR A 119 11.62 -2.78 0.23
N LYS A 120 10.89 -1.65 0.25
CA LYS A 120 10.90 -0.69 -0.86
C LYS A 120 12.29 -0.07 -1.03
N PRO A 121 12.91 -0.12 -2.22
CA PRO A 121 14.16 0.57 -2.50
C PRO A 121 14.04 2.06 -2.20
N ARG A 122 14.99 2.59 -1.45
CA ARG A 122 14.97 3.98 -1.00
C ARG A 122 16.13 4.77 -1.54
N ARG A 123 15.96 6.09 -1.61
CA ARG A 123 17.08 7.01 -1.68
C ARG A 123 17.73 7.06 -0.29
N ARG A 124 19.02 7.37 -0.23
CA ARG A 124 19.78 7.55 1.00
C ARG A 124 19.03 8.51 1.95
N THR A 125 18.56 7.97 3.07
CA THR A 125 17.79 8.72 4.08
C THR A 125 18.71 9.23 5.19
N ARG A 126 18.26 10.19 6.02
CA ARG A 126 18.99 10.60 7.22
C ARG A 126 19.17 9.44 8.19
N ALA A 127 18.18 8.57 8.31
CA ALA A 127 18.28 7.36 9.13
C ALA A 127 19.37 6.38 8.61
N GLU A 128 19.54 6.26 7.30
CA GLU A 128 20.58 5.43 6.71
C GLU A 128 21.98 6.01 6.99
N ILE A 129 22.15 7.32 6.83
CA ILE A 129 23.37 8.03 7.21
C ILE A 129 23.69 7.81 8.70
N ALA A 130 22.69 7.92 9.57
CA ALA A 130 22.85 7.70 11.01
C ALA A 130 23.25 6.24 11.31
N ARG A 131 22.75 5.24 10.57
CA ARG A 131 23.19 3.84 10.69
C ARG A 131 24.64 3.65 10.22
N GLU A 132 25.03 4.28 9.11
CA GLU A 132 26.41 4.27 8.62
C GLU A 132 27.37 4.83 9.68
N HIS A 133 26.95 5.83 10.44
CA HIS A 133 27.68 6.41 11.58
C HIS A 133 27.58 5.57 12.87
N GLY A 134 26.96 4.38 12.83
CA GLY A 134 26.88 3.46 13.97
C GLY A 134 25.90 3.85 15.06
N LEU A 135 24.89 4.70 14.81
CA LEU A 135 23.94 5.20 15.80
C LEU A 135 22.77 4.25 16.10
N GLU A 136 22.66 3.13 15.41
CA GLU A 136 21.55 2.17 15.65
C GLU A 136 21.52 1.60 17.08
N PRO A 137 22.64 1.26 17.76
CA PRO A 137 22.60 0.86 19.15
C PRO A 137 22.06 1.95 20.07
N LEU A 138 22.39 3.23 19.81
CA LEU A 138 21.84 4.35 20.57
C LEU A 138 20.32 4.47 20.38
N ALA A 139 19.85 4.31 19.15
CA ALA A 139 18.41 4.28 18.83
C ALA A 139 17.68 3.16 19.61
N LYS A 140 18.28 1.96 19.71
CA LYS A 140 17.74 0.84 20.50
C LYS A 140 17.71 1.17 22.01
N ILE A 141 18.73 1.84 22.55
CA ILE A 141 18.77 2.28 23.95
C ILE A 141 17.63 3.28 24.22
N ILE A 142 17.45 4.26 23.34
CA ILE A 142 16.39 5.26 23.46
C ILE A 142 15.01 4.60 23.39
N MET A 143 14.78 3.72 22.42
CA MET A 143 13.52 2.99 22.26
C MET A 143 13.18 2.07 23.44
N ALA A 144 14.18 1.53 24.13
CA ALA A 144 13.96 0.70 25.31
C ALA A 144 13.41 1.48 26.51
N GLN A 145 13.53 2.80 26.52
CA GLN A 145 13.01 3.71 27.58
C GLN A 145 13.41 3.31 29.03
N LYS A 146 14.53 2.61 29.16
CA LYS A 146 15.02 2.08 30.46
C LYS A 146 16.05 2.96 31.12
N SER A 147 16.60 3.96 30.44
CA SER A 147 17.69 4.81 30.91
C SER A 147 17.24 6.25 31.03
N GLU A 148 17.40 6.83 32.23
CA GLU A 148 17.17 8.25 32.47
C GLU A 148 18.32 9.14 31.94
N LYS A 149 19.49 8.54 31.63
CA LYS A 149 20.72 9.27 31.24
C LYS A 149 21.07 9.09 29.77
N ILE A 150 20.15 9.50 28.89
CA ILE A 150 20.34 9.40 27.44
C ILE A 150 21.62 10.13 27.00
N LYS A 151 21.90 11.33 27.51
CA LYS A 151 23.11 12.11 27.18
C LYS A 151 24.40 11.32 27.48
N THR A 152 24.46 10.68 28.64
CA THR A 152 25.65 9.86 29.03
C THR A 152 25.83 8.67 28.09
N SER A 153 24.73 8.10 27.59
CA SER A 153 24.80 7.03 26.61
C SER A 153 25.23 7.57 25.24
N ALA A 154 24.74 8.75 24.83
CA ALA A 154 25.07 9.40 23.56
C ALA A 154 26.55 9.81 23.47
N ALA A 155 27.19 10.19 24.60
CA ALA A 155 28.61 10.56 24.64
C ALA A 155 29.54 9.46 24.09
N ARG A 156 29.13 8.20 24.15
CA ARG A 156 29.90 7.06 23.61
C ARG A 156 29.90 6.97 22.11
N PHE A 157 29.03 7.71 21.44
CA PHE A 157 28.82 7.70 19.98
C PHE A 157 29.36 8.98 19.32
N VAL A 158 30.00 9.87 20.10
CA VAL A 158 30.68 11.05 19.56
C VAL A 158 31.92 10.61 18.78
N THR A 159 32.00 11.01 17.53
CA THR A 159 33.10 10.71 16.58
C THR A 159 33.43 11.99 15.80
N PRO A 160 34.48 12.02 14.98
CA PRO A 160 34.75 13.18 14.10
C PRO A 160 33.57 13.56 13.18
N GLU A 161 32.77 12.57 12.78
CA GLU A 161 31.57 12.77 11.96
C GLU A 161 30.33 13.17 12.79
N ILE A 162 30.37 12.90 14.10
CA ILE A 162 29.29 13.20 15.06
C ILE A 162 29.90 14.06 16.18
N PRO A 163 29.91 15.39 16.01
CA PRO A 163 30.73 16.29 16.83
C PRO A 163 30.28 16.41 18.29
N ASP A 164 29.05 16.08 18.61
CA ASP A 164 28.49 16.21 19.94
C ASP A 164 27.37 15.19 20.24
N GLU A 165 27.00 15.11 21.51
CA GLU A 165 25.94 14.22 22.03
C GLU A 165 24.56 14.52 21.40
N GLN A 166 24.30 15.80 21.09
CA GLN A 166 23.03 16.23 20.54
C GLN A 166 22.86 15.69 19.12
N THR A 167 23.89 15.82 18.29
CA THR A 167 23.93 15.26 16.93
C THR A 167 23.77 13.73 16.96
N ALA A 168 24.38 13.05 17.92
CA ALA A 168 24.20 11.60 18.09
C ALA A 168 22.74 11.23 18.40
N VAL A 169 22.10 11.99 19.30
CA VAL A 169 20.69 11.78 19.64
C VAL A 169 19.78 12.07 18.46
N GLU A 170 20.03 13.15 17.73
CA GLU A 170 19.23 13.50 16.51
C GLU A 170 19.31 12.41 15.46
N GLY A 171 20.51 11.88 15.18
CA GLY A 171 20.67 10.76 14.25
C GLY A 171 19.99 9.48 14.75
N ALA A 172 20.05 9.18 16.04
CA ALA A 172 19.30 8.08 16.62
C ALA A 172 17.78 8.28 16.50
N CYS A 173 17.28 9.51 16.69
CA CYS A 173 15.88 9.87 16.50
C CYS A 173 15.44 9.71 15.03
N ASP A 174 16.29 10.03 14.05
CA ASP A 174 15.99 9.79 12.63
C ASP A 174 15.79 8.29 12.36
N ILE A 175 16.60 7.41 12.97
CA ILE A 175 16.41 5.95 12.88
C ILE A 175 15.08 5.52 13.52
N ILE A 176 14.78 6.03 14.72
CA ILE A 176 13.53 5.71 15.43
C ILE A 176 12.31 6.18 14.64
N ALA A 177 12.36 7.39 14.06
CA ALA A 177 11.29 7.92 13.23
C ALA A 177 11.02 7.03 12.02
N GLU A 178 12.07 6.47 11.40
CA GLU A 178 11.93 5.52 10.33
C GLU A 178 11.27 4.21 10.83
N TRP A 179 11.73 3.62 11.93
CA TRP A 179 11.10 2.42 12.50
C TRP A 179 9.62 2.61 12.83
N VAL A 180 9.25 3.76 13.38
CA VAL A 180 7.85 4.08 13.69
C VAL A 180 7.03 4.25 12.42
N SER A 181 7.57 4.96 11.43
CA SER A 181 6.86 5.20 10.15
C SER A 181 6.63 3.92 9.35
N GLU A 182 7.50 2.91 9.52
CA GLU A 182 7.40 1.61 8.87
C GLU A 182 6.62 0.58 9.67
N ASN A 183 6.34 0.88 10.93
CA ASN A 183 5.61 -0.03 11.79
C ASN A 183 4.13 -0.08 11.37
N GLU A 184 3.68 -1.23 10.89
CA GLU A 184 2.32 -1.45 10.41
C GLU A 184 1.25 -1.14 11.48
N ARG A 185 1.50 -1.51 12.75
CA ARG A 185 0.56 -1.25 13.86
C ARG A 185 0.42 0.26 14.11
N ALA A 186 1.55 0.99 14.09
CA ALA A 186 1.55 2.44 14.25
C ALA A 186 0.77 3.11 13.11
N ARG A 187 1.03 2.71 11.86
CA ARG A 187 0.31 3.21 10.68
C ARG A 187 -1.19 2.94 10.78
N ASN A 188 -1.59 1.72 11.11
CA ASN A 188 -3.00 1.35 11.26
C ASN A 188 -3.69 2.11 12.41
N THR A 189 -2.98 2.36 13.51
CA THR A 189 -3.52 3.15 14.62
C THR A 189 -3.75 4.60 14.21
N ILE A 190 -2.78 5.21 13.53
CA ILE A 190 -2.91 6.59 13.02
C ILE A 190 -4.04 6.68 11.98
N ARG A 191 -4.12 5.74 11.05
CA ARG A 191 -5.18 5.68 10.04
C ARG A 191 -6.57 5.66 10.68
N ARG A 192 -6.78 4.80 11.68
CA ARG A 192 -8.05 4.76 12.44
C ARG A 192 -8.34 6.07 13.15
N CYS A 193 -7.34 6.73 13.74
CA CYS A 193 -7.54 8.04 14.35
C CYS A 193 -8.00 9.06 13.32
N PHE A 194 -7.41 9.08 12.12
CA PHE A 194 -7.82 9.98 11.06
C PHE A 194 -9.23 9.67 10.57
N GLU A 195 -9.57 8.42 10.35
CA GLU A 195 -10.91 8.00 9.92
C GLU A 195 -12.03 8.41 10.90
N HIS A 196 -11.73 8.43 12.22
CA HIS A 196 -12.73 8.70 13.24
C HIS A 196 -12.80 10.17 13.67
N SER A 197 -11.70 10.90 13.65
CA SER A 197 -11.59 12.20 14.29
C SER A 197 -10.89 13.28 13.48
N ALA A 198 -10.40 12.98 12.28
CA ALA A 198 -9.75 13.99 11.46
C ALA A 198 -10.75 15.01 10.93
N VAL A 199 -10.36 16.28 10.99
CA VAL A 199 -11.12 17.41 10.43
C VAL A 199 -10.29 18.06 9.34
N VAL A 200 -10.90 18.26 8.18
CA VAL A 200 -10.26 18.98 7.08
C VAL A 200 -10.45 20.47 7.30
N HIS A 201 -9.36 21.22 7.40
CA HIS A 201 -9.36 22.66 7.47
C HIS A 201 -8.81 23.26 6.18
N ALA A 202 -9.60 24.11 5.54
CA ALA A 202 -9.16 24.94 4.44
C ALA A 202 -9.01 26.40 4.91
N LYS A 203 -7.92 27.05 4.52
CA LYS A 203 -7.70 28.48 4.76
C LYS A 203 -7.25 29.14 3.47
N VAL A 204 -7.81 30.33 3.19
CA VAL A 204 -7.34 31.15 2.08
C VAL A 204 -5.91 31.61 2.35
N ILE A 205 -5.05 31.51 1.34
CA ILE A 205 -3.66 32.00 1.41
C ILE A 205 -3.69 33.51 1.61
N LYS A 206 -2.86 34.02 2.52
CA LYS A 206 -2.72 35.44 2.81
C LYS A 206 -2.43 36.25 1.50
N GLY A 207 -3.24 37.25 1.22
CA GLY A 207 -3.15 38.05 -0.02
C GLY A 207 -4.02 37.51 -1.17
N LYS A 208 -4.78 36.41 -0.97
CA LYS A 208 -5.69 35.81 -1.94
C LYS A 208 -7.15 35.80 -1.44
N GLU A 209 -7.49 36.68 -0.52
CA GLU A 209 -8.78 36.70 0.16
C GLU A 209 -9.95 36.92 -0.83
N ILE A 210 -9.76 37.82 -1.83
CA ILE A 210 -10.79 38.12 -2.86
C ILE A 210 -11.01 36.90 -3.77
N GLU A 211 -9.94 36.25 -4.20
CA GLU A 211 -10.03 35.07 -5.06
C GLU A 211 -10.62 33.86 -4.30
N GLY A 212 -10.35 33.77 -3.01
CA GLY A 212 -10.78 32.68 -2.12
C GLY A 212 -12.17 32.83 -1.55
N ASP A 213 -12.80 34.02 -1.68
CA ASP A 213 -14.10 34.28 -1.04
C ASP A 213 -15.22 33.36 -1.51
N LYS A 214 -15.19 32.95 -2.76
CA LYS A 214 -16.14 31.96 -3.34
C LYS A 214 -16.04 30.54 -2.76
N TYR A 215 -15.02 30.25 -1.93
CA TYR A 215 -14.82 28.94 -1.28
C TYR A 215 -14.92 29.03 0.25
N ARG A 216 -15.56 30.07 0.76
CA ARG A 216 -15.60 30.40 2.19
C ARG A 216 -16.63 29.61 2.98
N ASP A 217 -17.63 29.03 2.32
CA ASP A 217 -18.76 28.32 2.91
C ASP A 217 -18.56 26.80 2.87
#